data_ad7b3717cf320e1df06c344283d94bb0
#
_entry.id   ad7b3717cf320e1df06c344283d94bb0
#
_cell.length_a   1.000
_cell.length_b   1.000
_cell.length_c   1.000
_cell.angle_alpha   90.00
_cell.angle_beta   90.00
_cell.angle_gamma   90.00
#
_symmetry.space_group_name_H-M   'P 1'
#
loop_
_entity.id
_entity.type
_entity.pdbx_description
1 polymer ?
#
loop_
_entity_poly.entity_id
_entity_poly.type
_entity_poly.pdbx_seq_one_letter_code
_entity_poly.pdbx_strand_id
1 'polypeptide(L)'
;MSFWDHLEELRWRLIKIILTIIIGAAITYNYADIFLYWIIFPTKGLSIDLNLQVLKVTSMFTVKLSIALFGGIFIGLPVIMYQFWRFISPAFEKEHGFSVFLAIIFSTFFFVVGMSFAYFIIIPFSLSFFTTLTMTAVNVDYNFTL
;
A
#
# COMPACT_ATOMS: atom_id res chain seq x y z
N MET A 1 14.97 -18.65 26.63
CA MET A 1 13.95 -17.59 26.79
C MET A 1 12.65 -18.25 27.22
N SER A 2 12.01 -17.72 28.27
CA SER A 2 10.69 -18.19 28.69
C SER A 2 9.65 -17.76 27.61
N PHE A 3 8.57 -18.52 27.46
CA PHE A 3 7.46 -18.16 26.57
C PHE A 3 6.91 -16.76 26.89
N TRP A 4 6.88 -16.39 28.15
CA TRP A 4 6.42 -15.08 28.63
C TRP A 4 7.37 -13.94 28.19
N ASP A 5 8.67 -14.16 28.22
CA ASP A 5 9.66 -13.16 27.74
C ASP A 5 9.49 -12.87 26.25
N HIS A 6 9.14 -13.91 25.46
CA HIS A 6 8.93 -13.76 24.03
C HIS A 6 7.63 -12.99 23.70
N LEU A 7 6.57 -13.17 24.51
CA LEU A 7 5.34 -12.39 24.39
C LEU A 7 5.54 -10.92 24.77
N GLU A 8 6.35 -10.65 25.79
CA GLU A 8 6.67 -9.27 26.18
C GLU A 8 7.50 -8.57 25.09
N GLU A 9 8.44 -9.27 24.49
CA GLU A 9 9.21 -8.78 23.35
C GLU A 9 8.30 -8.45 22.16
N LEU A 10 7.35 -9.34 21.81
CA LEU A 10 6.36 -9.11 20.75
C LEU A 10 5.55 -7.84 20.99
N ARG A 11 5.05 -7.65 22.23
CA ARG A 11 4.28 -6.46 22.62
C ARG A 11 5.06 -5.17 22.34
N TRP A 12 6.30 -5.09 22.80
CA TRP A 12 7.13 -3.90 22.60
C TRP A 12 7.49 -3.63 21.15
N ARG A 13 7.67 -4.68 20.34
CA ARG A 13 7.91 -4.56 18.91
C ARG A 13 6.66 -4.08 18.18
N LEU A 14 5.49 -4.61 18.54
CA LEU A 14 4.22 -4.21 17.96
C LEU A 14 3.94 -2.72 18.23
N ILE A 15 4.19 -2.24 19.45
CA ILE A 15 4.06 -0.83 19.81
C ILE A 15 4.97 0.04 18.92
N LYS A 16 6.21 -0.36 18.69
CA LYS A 16 7.14 0.37 17.82
C LYS A 16 6.66 0.41 16.36
N ILE A 17 6.13 -0.70 15.85
CA ILE A 17 5.54 -0.76 14.50
C ILE A 17 4.35 0.19 14.38
N ILE A 18 3.40 0.12 15.33
CA ILE A 18 2.22 0.99 15.34
C ILE A 18 2.64 2.46 15.40
N LEU A 19 3.56 2.80 16.27
CA LEU A 19 4.07 4.17 16.38
C LEU A 19 4.71 4.65 15.07
N THR A 20 5.49 3.80 14.42
CA THR A 20 6.10 4.10 13.11
C THR A 20 5.04 4.36 12.05
N ILE A 21 3.98 3.54 12.01
CA ILE A 21 2.85 3.72 11.08
C ILE A 21 2.13 5.03 11.36
N ILE A 22 1.86 5.36 12.62
CA ILE A 22 1.18 6.60 13.01
C ILE A 22 2.00 7.83 12.59
N ILE A 23 3.30 7.84 12.86
CA ILE A 23 4.18 8.93 12.48
C ILE A 23 4.25 9.05 10.94
N GLY A 24 4.45 7.93 10.24
CA GLY A 24 4.44 7.88 8.78
C GLY A 24 3.10 8.36 8.19
N ALA A 25 1.97 7.95 8.78
CA ALA A 25 0.65 8.38 8.36
C ALA A 25 0.43 9.88 8.58
N ALA A 26 0.89 10.44 9.69
CA ALA A 26 0.83 11.87 9.95
C ALA A 26 1.64 12.69 8.92
N ILE A 27 2.81 12.21 8.55
CA ILE A 27 3.64 12.82 7.49
C ILE A 27 2.90 12.73 6.15
N THR A 28 2.45 11.53 5.77
CA THR A 28 1.77 11.29 4.48
C THR A 28 0.46 12.08 4.38
N TYR A 29 -0.27 12.25 5.47
CA TYR A 29 -1.50 13.04 5.49
C TYR A 29 -1.27 14.49 5.06
N ASN A 30 -0.18 15.12 5.52
CA ASN A 30 0.18 16.48 5.12
C ASN A 30 0.50 16.60 3.62
N TYR A 31 0.95 15.51 2.99
CA TYR A 31 1.27 15.45 1.57
C TYR A 31 0.25 14.64 0.75
N ALA A 32 -0.94 14.36 1.32
CA ALA A 32 -1.95 13.50 0.70
C ALA A 32 -2.37 13.95 -0.71
N ASP A 33 -2.42 15.26 -0.98
CA ASP A 33 -2.78 15.78 -2.29
C ASP A 33 -1.71 15.47 -3.36
N ILE A 34 -0.44 15.45 -2.99
CA ILE A 34 0.66 15.06 -3.87
C ILE A 34 0.59 13.56 -4.17
N PHE A 35 0.34 12.73 -3.14
CA PHE A 35 0.18 11.29 -3.31
C PHE A 35 -1.05 10.97 -4.17
N LEU A 36 -2.17 11.69 -3.97
CA LEU A 36 -3.38 11.55 -4.79
C LEU A 36 -3.07 11.84 -6.26
N TYR A 37 -2.33 12.91 -6.54
CA TYR A 37 -1.91 13.23 -7.90
C TYR A 37 -1.10 12.09 -8.54
N TRP A 38 -0.13 11.54 -7.82
CA TRP A 38 0.67 10.41 -8.29
C TRP A 38 -0.17 9.16 -8.52
N ILE A 39 -1.13 8.85 -7.63
CA ILE A 39 -2.01 7.69 -7.78
C ILE A 39 -2.90 7.80 -9.03
N ILE A 40 -3.36 9.01 -9.37
CA ILE A 40 -4.21 9.26 -10.54
C ILE A 40 -3.38 9.39 -11.83
N PHE A 41 -2.09 9.66 -11.74
CA PHE A 41 -1.25 9.92 -12.91
C PHE A 41 -1.28 8.82 -13.99
N PRO A 42 -1.21 7.51 -13.68
CA PRO A 42 -1.25 6.47 -14.72
C PRO A 42 -2.59 6.38 -15.44
N THR A 43 -3.66 6.94 -14.88
CA THR A 43 -4.99 6.94 -15.53
C THR A 43 -5.12 7.98 -16.62
N LYS A 44 -4.28 9.02 -16.61
CA LYS A 44 -4.28 10.11 -17.61
C LYS A 44 -3.80 9.67 -19.00
N GLY A 45 -3.08 8.55 -19.09
CA GLY A 45 -2.63 7.95 -20.36
C GLY A 45 -3.67 7.07 -21.04
N LEU A 46 -4.77 6.76 -20.36
CA LEU A 46 -5.89 6.04 -20.93
C LEU A 46 -6.73 7.03 -21.73
N SER A 47 -7.08 6.70 -22.98
CA SER A 47 -7.94 7.50 -23.87
C SER A 47 -9.39 7.62 -23.39
N ILE A 48 -9.60 7.58 -22.09
CA ILE A 48 -10.89 7.58 -21.42
C ILE A 48 -10.96 8.83 -20.57
N ASP A 49 -11.89 9.72 -20.88
CA ASP A 49 -12.23 10.88 -20.04
C ASP A 49 -12.87 10.39 -18.74
N LEU A 50 -12.03 9.95 -17.80
CA LEU A 50 -12.47 9.60 -16.45
C LEU A 50 -12.81 10.89 -15.70
N ASN A 51 -14.07 11.29 -15.73
CA ASN A 51 -14.60 12.33 -14.84
C ASN A 51 -14.69 11.79 -13.42
N LEU A 52 -13.58 11.89 -12.67
CA LEU A 52 -13.56 11.54 -11.25
C LEU A 52 -14.39 12.56 -10.47
N GLN A 53 -15.62 12.22 -10.17
CA GLN A 53 -16.52 13.07 -9.38
C GLN A 53 -16.50 12.64 -7.92
N VAL A 54 -16.28 13.61 -7.04
CA VAL A 54 -16.42 13.40 -5.59
C VAL A 54 -17.91 13.58 -5.24
N LEU A 55 -18.65 12.46 -5.18
CA LEU A 55 -20.09 12.47 -4.92
C LEU A 55 -20.46 12.87 -3.48
N LYS A 56 -19.54 12.71 -2.53
CA LYS A 56 -19.76 13.03 -1.11
C LYS A 56 -18.51 13.64 -0.50
N VAL A 57 -18.64 14.66 0.34
CA VAL A 57 -17.53 15.29 1.07
C VAL A 57 -16.79 14.27 1.96
N THR A 58 -17.54 13.35 2.57
CA THR A 58 -16.98 12.25 3.36
C THR A 58 -16.09 11.31 2.56
N SER A 59 -16.34 11.13 1.26
CA SER A 59 -15.51 10.28 0.39
C SER A 59 -14.09 10.82 0.26
N MET A 60 -13.94 12.14 0.10
CA MET A 60 -12.62 12.77 0.01
C MET A 60 -11.81 12.63 1.30
N PHE A 61 -12.47 12.78 2.46
CA PHE A 61 -11.84 12.53 3.76
C PHE A 61 -11.37 11.08 3.89
N THR A 62 -12.21 10.11 3.52
CA THR A 62 -11.86 8.68 3.56
C THR A 62 -10.69 8.37 2.64
N VAL A 63 -10.65 8.94 1.44
CA VAL A 63 -9.54 8.77 0.50
C VAL A 63 -8.24 9.33 1.08
N LYS A 64 -8.25 10.56 1.63
CA LYS A 64 -7.06 11.14 2.28
C LYS A 64 -6.58 10.31 3.47
N LEU A 65 -7.51 9.80 4.29
CA LEU A 65 -7.17 8.94 5.42
C LEU A 65 -6.56 7.62 4.96
N SER A 66 -7.09 7.02 3.90
CA SER A 66 -6.56 5.79 3.31
C SER A 66 -5.15 6.02 2.74
N ILE A 67 -4.93 7.10 1.99
CA ILE A 67 -3.60 7.49 1.48
C ILE A 67 -2.62 7.67 2.64
N ALA A 68 -3.04 8.35 3.71
CA ALA A 68 -2.20 8.55 4.90
C ALA A 68 -1.80 7.22 5.53
N LEU A 69 -2.75 6.30 5.73
CA LEU A 69 -2.50 5.00 6.35
C LEU A 69 -1.56 4.14 5.50
N PHE A 70 -1.87 3.96 4.22
CA PHE A 70 -1.04 3.16 3.32
C PHE A 70 0.33 3.79 3.08
N GLY A 71 0.40 5.12 2.95
CA GLY A 71 1.65 5.85 2.84
C GLY A 71 2.50 5.73 4.12
N GLY A 72 1.87 5.75 5.29
CA GLY A 72 2.53 5.51 6.57
C GLY A 72 3.13 4.11 6.67
N ILE A 73 2.40 3.08 6.23
CA ILE A 73 2.90 1.71 6.15
C ILE A 73 4.08 1.65 5.18
N PHE A 74 3.97 2.28 4.01
CA PHE A 74 5.00 2.27 2.99
C PHE A 74 6.31 2.93 3.46
N ILE A 75 6.23 4.13 4.04
CA ILE A 75 7.39 4.84 4.62
C ILE A 75 7.96 4.06 5.81
N GLY A 76 7.10 3.46 6.62
CA GLY A 76 7.48 2.65 7.79
C GLY A 76 8.01 1.27 7.45
N LEU A 77 7.90 0.81 6.20
CA LEU A 77 8.19 -0.55 5.77
C LEU A 77 9.59 -1.06 6.17
N PRO A 78 10.68 -0.30 5.97
CA PRO A 78 12.01 -0.75 6.41
C PRO A 78 12.09 -0.96 7.93
N VAL A 79 11.42 -0.12 8.73
CA VAL A 79 11.37 -0.27 10.20
C VAL A 79 10.50 -1.47 10.58
N ILE A 80 9.36 -1.65 9.93
CA ILE A 80 8.45 -2.80 10.13
C ILE A 80 9.20 -4.10 9.84
N MET A 81 9.88 -4.19 8.69
CA MET A 81 10.67 -5.36 8.32
C MET A 81 11.80 -5.62 9.31
N TYR A 82 12.50 -4.58 9.77
CA TYR A 82 13.51 -4.70 10.80
C TYR A 82 12.96 -5.27 12.12
N GLN A 83 11.80 -4.77 12.59
CA GLN A 83 11.19 -5.27 13.83
C GLN A 83 10.72 -6.72 13.69
N PHE A 84 10.15 -7.06 12.52
CA PHE A 84 9.70 -8.40 12.21
C PHE A 84 10.86 -9.41 12.18
N TRP A 85 11.92 -9.10 11.42
CA TRP A 85 13.10 -9.98 11.36
C TRP A 85 13.81 -10.11 12.69
N ARG A 86 13.91 -9.04 13.45
CA ARG A 86 14.51 -9.09 14.78
C ARG A 86 13.66 -9.91 15.78
N PHE A 87 12.36 -10.01 15.58
CA PHE A 87 11.48 -10.88 16.37
C PHE A 87 11.71 -12.36 16.05
N ILE A 88 11.94 -12.69 14.77
CA ILE A 88 12.16 -14.08 14.33
C ILE A 88 13.62 -14.51 14.55
N SER A 89 14.57 -13.58 14.54
CA SER A 89 16.01 -13.86 14.65
C SER A 89 16.41 -14.75 15.84
N PRO A 90 15.82 -14.64 17.04
CA PRO A 90 16.17 -15.55 18.15
C PRO A 90 15.84 -17.03 17.89
N ALA A 91 14.96 -17.33 16.94
CA ALA A 91 14.63 -18.71 16.55
C ALA A 91 15.71 -19.34 15.64
N PHE A 92 16.58 -18.52 15.05
CA PHE A 92 17.73 -18.96 14.27
C PHE A 92 19.00 -18.79 15.10
N GLU A 93 19.91 -19.78 15.07
CA GLU A 93 21.15 -19.77 15.86
C GLU A 93 22.00 -18.51 15.60
N LYS A 94 22.75 -18.08 16.64
CA LYS A 94 23.34 -16.75 16.87
C LYS A 94 24.31 -16.18 15.82
N GLU A 95 24.56 -16.84 14.69
CA GLU A 95 25.63 -16.43 13.76
C GLU A 95 25.16 -15.65 12.50
N HIS A 96 23.90 -15.21 12.40
CA HIS A 96 23.33 -14.79 11.13
C HIS A 96 22.93 -13.30 11.05
N GLY A 97 23.61 -12.40 11.74
CA GLY A 97 23.32 -10.95 11.68
C GLY A 97 23.35 -10.39 10.24
N PHE A 98 24.27 -10.85 9.41
CA PHE A 98 24.38 -10.46 8.01
C PHE A 98 23.21 -10.99 7.17
N SER A 99 22.77 -12.23 7.41
CA SER A 99 21.62 -12.83 6.73
C SER A 99 20.31 -12.10 7.04
N VAL A 100 20.13 -11.65 8.29
CA VAL A 100 18.98 -10.83 8.69
C VAL A 100 18.98 -9.49 7.96
N PHE A 101 20.12 -8.82 7.87
CA PHE A 101 20.27 -7.57 7.13
C PHE A 101 19.93 -7.73 5.63
N LEU A 102 20.45 -8.79 5.02
CA LEU A 102 20.16 -9.13 3.63
C LEU A 102 18.66 -9.38 3.41
N ALA A 103 18.03 -10.14 4.31
CA ALA A 103 16.60 -10.44 4.26
C ALA A 103 15.74 -9.17 4.32
N ILE A 104 16.10 -8.19 5.15
CA ILE A 104 15.40 -6.91 5.24
C ILE A 104 15.50 -6.15 3.91
N ILE A 105 16.71 -6.05 3.35
CA ILE A 105 16.94 -5.34 2.09
C ILE A 105 16.17 -6.01 0.95
N PHE A 106 16.29 -7.33 0.79
CA PHE A 106 15.59 -8.05 -0.27
C PHE A 106 14.07 -7.97 -0.12
N SER A 107 13.53 -8.12 1.10
CA SER A 107 12.09 -7.99 1.34
C SER A 107 11.58 -6.59 0.97
N THR A 108 12.29 -5.54 1.38
CA THR A 108 11.94 -4.15 1.04
C THR A 108 12.05 -3.91 -0.47
N PHE A 109 13.10 -4.41 -1.11
CA PHE A 109 13.31 -4.28 -2.54
C PHE A 109 12.19 -4.96 -3.35
N PHE A 110 11.87 -6.23 -3.06
CA PHE A 110 10.80 -6.95 -3.75
C PHE A 110 9.43 -6.34 -3.49
N PHE A 111 9.21 -5.76 -2.32
CA PHE A 111 7.98 -5.02 -2.05
C PHE A 111 7.84 -3.78 -2.95
N VAL A 112 8.90 -2.99 -3.08
CA VAL A 112 8.93 -1.81 -3.97
C VAL A 112 8.73 -2.22 -5.43
N VAL A 113 9.37 -3.30 -5.87
CA VAL A 113 9.19 -3.84 -7.22
C VAL A 113 7.74 -4.30 -7.44
N GLY A 114 7.16 -5.03 -6.50
CA GLY A 114 5.75 -5.47 -6.57
C GLY A 114 4.77 -4.30 -6.60
N MET A 115 5.02 -3.27 -5.81
CA MET A 115 4.19 -2.06 -5.81
C MET A 115 4.32 -1.30 -7.14
N SER A 116 5.52 -1.18 -7.69
CA SER A 116 5.75 -0.56 -9.00
C SER A 116 5.04 -1.35 -10.11
N PHE A 117 5.10 -2.66 -10.08
CA PHE A 117 4.38 -3.54 -11.01
C PHE A 117 2.86 -3.33 -10.92
N ALA A 118 2.31 -3.29 -9.71
CA ALA A 118 0.90 -3.02 -9.49
C ALA A 118 0.48 -1.65 -10.04
N TYR A 119 1.28 -0.63 -9.77
CA TYR A 119 1.03 0.74 -10.17
C TYR A 119 1.07 0.95 -11.69
N PHE A 120 2.11 0.43 -12.37
CA PHE A 120 2.32 0.67 -13.80
C PHE A 120 1.59 -0.32 -14.70
N ILE A 121 1.24 -1.50 -14.22
CA ILE A 121 0.68 -2.58 -15.04
C ILE A 121 -0.74 -2.93 -14.57
N ILE A 122 -0.93 -3.30 -13.30
CA ILE A 122 -2.22 -3.82 -12.83
C ILE A 122 -3.29 -2.73 -12.84
N ILE A 123 -3.00 -1.53 -12.34
CA ILE A 123 -3.98 -0.44 -12.25
C ILE A 123 -4.48 -0.03 -13.66
N PRO A 124 -3.62 0.32 -14.64
CA PRO A 124 -4.11 0.70 -15.98
C PRO A 124 -4.82 -0.45 -16.68
N PHE A 125 -4.34 -1.67 -16.56
CA PHE A 125 -4.99 -2.83 -17.16
C PHE A 125 -6.38 -3.07 -16.59
N SER A 126 -6.53 -3.02 -15.26
CA SER A 126 -7.83 -3.19 -14.60
C SER A 126 -8.83 -2.12 -14.98
N LEU A 127 -8.39 -0.86 -15.02
CA LEU A 127 -9.25 0.25 -15.45
C LEU A 127 -9.70 0.10 -16.91
N SER A 128 -8.79 -0.23 -17.80
CA SER A 128 -9.11 -0.49 -19.22
C SER A 128 -10.12 -1.64 -19.37
N PHE A 129 -9.93 -2.72 -18.61
CA PHE A 129 -10.85 -3.85 -18.62
C PHE A 129 -12.27 -3.45 -18.17
N PHE A 130 -12.40 -2.77 -17.03
CA PHE A 130 -13.70 -2.35 -16.51
C PHE A 130 -14.41 -1.35 -17.41
N THR A 131 -13.70 -0.41 -18.01
CA THR A 131 -14.28 0.56 -18.93
C THR A 131 -14.78 -0.11 -20.20
N THR A 132 -14.05 -1.09 -20.73
CA THR A 132 -14.50 -1.89 -21.90
C THR A 132 -15.78 -2.66 -21.59
N LEU A 133 -15.87 -3.28 -20.43
CA LEU A 133 -17.08 -3.98 -19.98
C LEU A 133 -18.27 -3.02 -19.87
N THR A 134 -18.07 -1.86 -19.27
CA THR A 134 -19.15 -0.87 -19.11
C THR A 134 -19.65 -0.35 -20.47
N MET A 135 -18.74 -0.06 -21.41
CA MET A 135 -19.13 0.35 -22.76
C MET A 135 -19.89 -0.73 -23.52
N THR A 136 -19.50 -1.99 -23.36
CA THR A 136 -20.21 -3.13 -23.98
C THR A 136 -21.61 -3.29 -23.40
N ALA A 137 -21.78 -3.14 -22.08
CA ALA A 137 -23.09 -3.23 -21.43
C ALA A 137 -24.04 -2.09 -21.88
N VAL A 138 -23.52 -0.86 -21.99
CA VAL A 138 -24.31 0.29 -22.45
C VAL A 138 -24.78 0.12 -23.92
N ASN A 139 -23.92 -0.41 -24.79
CA ASN A 139 -24.30 -0.67 -26.20
C ASN A 139 -25.37 -1.77 -26.36
N VAL A 140 -25.47 -2.71 -25.41
CA VAL A 140 -26.52 -3.76 -25.42
C VAL A 140 -27.89 -3.16 -25.07
N ASP A 141 -27.96 -2.20 -24.16
CA ASP A 141 -29.22 -1.59 -23.72
C ASP A 141 -29.90 -0.75 -24.83
N TYR A 142 -29.14 -0.17 -25.74
CA TYR A 142 -29.73 0.60 -26.86
C TYR A 142 -30.37 -0.26 -27.95
N ASN A 143 -30.11 -1.57 -28.01
CA ASN A 143 -30.65 -2.46 -29.03
C ASN A 143 -31.99 -3.12 -28.64
N PHE A 144 -32.49 -2.90 -27.42
CA PHE A 144 -33.80 -3.45 -26.98
C PHE A 144 -34.97 -2.47 -27.07
N THR A 145 -34.80 -1.32 -27.69
CA THR A 145 -35.86 -0.30 -27.81
C THR A 145 -36.27 -0.08 -29.28
N LEU A 146 -36.51 -1.17 -30.02
CA LEU A 146 -37.23 -1.11 -31.32
C LEU A 146 -38.32 -2.16 -31.33
#